data_dfcae87af410275b8f66e4ff1e5a8fd8
#
_entry.id   dfcae87af410275b8f66e4ff1e5a8fd8
#
_cell.length_a   1.000
_cell.length_b   1.000
_cell.length_c   1.000
_cell.angle_alpha   90.00
_cell.angle_beta   90.00
_cell.angle_gamma   90.00
#
_symmetry.space_group_name_H-M   'P 1'
#
loop_
_entity.id
_entity.type
_entity.pdbx_description
1 polymer ?
#
loop_
_entity_poly.entity_id
_entity_poly.type
_entity_poly.pdbx_seq_one_letter_code
_entity_poly.pdbx_strand_id
1 'polypeptide(L)'
;MVSGKHVFCEKSITVNSRQLEECVAIAQEKGLVICDGMTLLHMPLYKELKKKIAEGAIGDVKMVQVNLGSCKEYDVKNRFFSKELAGGALLDIGVYATSFARYFMKSKPDVVLTTANYFETGVDETSEILLKNPDGEMAVMALTMRAKQPKRGTISF
;
A
#
# COMPACT_ATOMS: atom_id res chain seq x y z
N MET A 1 -4.16 18.92 -12.64
CA MET A 1 -3.77 20.01 -11.74
C MET A 1 -3.26 21.25 -12.49
N VAL A 2 -2.50 21.13 -13.56
CA VAL A 2 -2.07 22.29 -14.36
C VAL A 2 -3.23 23.18 -14.83
N SER A 3 -4.39 22.59 -15.07
CA SER A 3 -5.64 23.30 -15.44
C SER A 3 -6.45 23.87 -14.26
N GLY A 4 -5.86 24.00 -13.08
CA GLY A 4 -6.51 24.60 -11.89
C GLY A 4 -7.62 23.76 -11.28
N LYS A 5 -7.57 22.43 -11.42
CA LYS A 5 -8.58 21.52 -10.85
C LYS A 5 -8.01 20.71 -9.69
N HIS A 6 -8.82 20.50 -8.63
CA HIS A 6 -8.56 19.48 -7.63
C HIS A 6 -8.62 18.09 -8.28
N VAL A 7 -7.88 17.13 -7.75
CA VAL A 7 -7.81 15.77 -8.29
C VAL A 7 -8.10 14.74 -7.19
N PHE A 8 -9.07 13.88 -7.46
CA PHE A 8 -9.26 12.62 -6.76
C PHE A 8 -8.91 11.51 -7.73
N CYS A 9 -7.92 10.68 -7.37
CA CYS A 9 -7.38 9.65 -8.24
C CYS A 9 -7.53 8.27 -7.60
N GLU A 10 -7.90 7.26 -8.38
CA GLU A 10 -7.89 5.88 -7.93
C GLU A 10 -6.46 5.41 -7.60
N LYS A 11 -6.39 4.41 -6.72
CA LYS A 11 -5.13 3.75 -6.36
C LYS A 11 -4.58 2.94 -7.55
N SER A 12 -3.32 2.83 -7.78
CA SER A 12 -2.23 3.57 -7.15
C SER A 12 -2.10 4.93 -7.82
N ILE A 13 -2.05 5.96 -7.01
CA ILE A 13 -2.09 7.34 -7.51
C ILE A 13 -0.96 7.67 -8.49
N THR A 14 0.22 7.07 -8.31
CA THR A 14 1.39 7.17 -9.20
C THR A 14 2.18 5.87 -9.19
N VAL A 15 3.06 5.67 -10.15
CA VAL A 15 3.90 4.45 -10.22
C VAL A 15 5.21 4.55 -9.44
N ASN A 16 5.56 5.75 -8.97
CA ASN A 16 6.74 5.98 -8.13
C ASN A 16 6.61 7.30 -7.33
N SER A 17 7.46 7.45 -6.31
CA SER A 17 7.45 8.61 -5.41
C SER A 17 7.74 9.92 -6.12
N ARG A 18 8.65 9.94 -7.10
CA ARG A 18 9.01 11.16 -7.84
C ARG A 18 7.79 11.77 -8.54
N GLN A 19 6.98 10.95 -9.21
CA GLN A 19 5.75 11.43 -9.84
C GLN A 19 4.76 11.98 -8.82
N LEU A 20 4.67 11.36 -7.64
CA LEU A 20 3.82 11.85 -6.57
C LEU A 20 4.32 13.20 -6.03
N GLU A 21 5.62 13.34 -5.81
CA GLU A 21 6.26 14.58 -5.36
C GLU A 21 6.01 15.74 -6.35
N GLU A 22 6.13 15.48 -7.65
CA GLU A 22 5.82 16.45 -8.70
C GLU A 22 4.34 16.88 -8.65
N CYS A 23 3.41 15.92 -8.46
CA CYS A 23 1.98 16.23 -8.32
C CYS A 23 1.68 17.04 -7.05
N VAL A 24 2.31 16.68 -5.94
CA VAL A 24 2.14 17.39 -4.66
C VAL A 24 2.69 18.82 -4.75
N ALA A 25 3.84 19.02 -5.39
CA ALA A 25 4.43 20.35 -5.60
C ALA A 25 3.48 21.26 -6.39
N ILE A 26 2.90 20.76 -7.49
CA ILE A 26 1.91 21.51 -8.28
C ILE A 26 0.65 21.83 -7.45
N ALA A 27 0.21 20.88 -6.61
CA ALA A 27 -0.93 21.08 -5.73
C ALA A 27 -0.69 22.22 -4.74
N GLN A 28 0.47 22.19 -4.09
CA GLN A 28 0.87 23.23 -3.12
C GLN A 28 1.01 24.61 -3.78
N GLU A 29 1.72 24.69 -4.91
CA GLU A 29 1.91 25.93 -5.66
C GLU A 29 0.58 26.59 -6.05
N LYS A 30 -0.40 25.79 -6.45
CA LYS A 30 -1.70 26.28 -6.96
C LYS A 30 -2.82 26.30 -5.92
N GLY A 31 -2.56 25.95 -4.65
CA GLY A 31 -3.59 25.84 -3.61
C GLY A 31 -4.66 24.79 -3.95
N LEU A 32 -4.27 23.69 -4.60
CA LEU A 32 -5.17 22.61 -5.02
C LEU A 32 -5.04 21.39 -4.11
N VAL A 33 -6.07 20.55 -4.13
CA VAL A 33 -6.10 19.27 -3.42
C VAL A 33 -5.82 18.13 -4.40
N ILE A 34 -4.89 17.24 -4.03
CA ILE A 34 -4.72 15.91 -4.62
C ILE A 34 -5.00 14.86 -3.54
N CYS A 35 -5.83 13.89 -3.84
CA CYS A 35 -6.21 12.82 -2.93
C CYS A 35 -6.31 11.50 -3.68
N ASP A 36 -5.85 10.41 -3.07
CA ASP A 36 -6.05 9.08 -3.63
C ASP A 36 -7.33 8.41 -3.09
N GLY A 37 -7.82 7.42 -3.84
CA GLY A 37 -9.01 6.64 -3.53
C GLY A 37 -8.75 5.47 -2.57
N MET A 38 -7.76 5.55 -1.67
CA MET A 38 -7.47 4.49 -0.70
C MET A 38 -8.61 4.36 0.32
N THR A 39 -9.60 3.55 -0.01
CA THR A 39 -10.82 3.35 0.79
C THR A 39 -10.56 2.91 2.22
N LEU A 40 -9.49 2.13 2.44
CA LEU A 40 -9.05 1.63 3.75
C LEU A 40 -8.95 2.75 4.79
N LEU A 41 -8.40 3.90 4.41
CA LEU A 41 -8.19 5.04 5.32
C LEU A 41 -9.51 5.69 5.77
N HIS A 42 -10.61 5.42 5.08
CA HIS A 42 -11.92 5.99 5.36
C HIS A 42 -12.87 5.03 6.09
N MET A 43 -12.47 3.77 6.32
CA MET A 43 -13.30 2.77 6.99
C MET A 43 -13.52 3.13 8.46
N PRO A 44 -14.78 3.20 8.94
CA PRO A 44 -15.08 3.53 10.33
C PRO A 44 -14.43 2.59 11.34
N LEU A 45 -14.40 1.29 11.03
CA LEU A 45 -13.76 0.26 11.86
C LEU A 45 -12.27 0.58 12.11
N TYR A 46 -11.53 0.96 11.07
CA TYR A 46 -10.10 1.24 11.20
C TYR A 46 -9.84 2.54 11.96
N LYS A 47 -10.70 3.53 11.80
CA LYS A 47 -10.64 4.78 12.57
C LYS A 47 -10.85 4.51 14.05
N GLU A 48 -11.87 3.70 14.40
CA GLU A 48 -12.14 3.33 15.79
C GLU A 48 -11.01 2.48 16.38
N LEU A 49 -10.49 1.50 15.64
CA LEU A 49 -9.36 0.69 16.08
C LEU A 49 -8.12 1.55 16.33
N LYS A 50 -7.80 2.47 15.43
CA LYS A 50 -6.66 3.39 15.61
C LYS A 50 -6.84 4.27 16.86
N LYS A 51 -8.07 4.72 17.12
CA LYS A 51 -8.40 5.46 18.35
C LYS A 51 -8.15 4.61 19.59
N LYS A 52 -8.62 3.34 19.62
CA LYS A 52 -8.40 2.41 20.75
C LYS A 52 -6.90 2.14 21.00
N ILE A 53 -6.12 2.01 19.93
CA ILE A 53 -4.65 1.89 20.03
C ILE A 53 -4.05 3.15 20.67
N ALA A 54 -4.44 4.33 20.19
CA ALA A 54 -3.94 5.61 20.71
C ALA A 54 -4.32 5.86 22.18
N GLU A 55 -5.46 5.36 22.63
CA GLU A 55 -5.93 5.39 24.01
C GLU A 55 -5.22 4.36 24.92
N GLY A 56 -4.38 3.47 24.35
CA GLY A 56 -3.71 2.40 25.09
C GLY A 56 -4.63 1.24 25.51
N ALA A 57 -5.87 1.21 25.00
CA ALA A 57 -6.89 0.24 25.45
C ALA A 57 -6.55 -1.22 25.12
N ILE A 58 -5.69 -1.46 24.13
CA ILE A 58 -5.29 -2.79 23.67
C ILE A 58 -3.77 -2.97 23.59
N GLY A 59 -3.02 -2.04 24.16
CA GLY A 59 -1.55 -2.07 24.21
C GLY A 59 -0.87 -1.41 23.02
N ASP A 60 0.45 -1.49 23.00
CA ASP A 60 1.29 -0.98 21.92
C ASP A 60 1.40 -1.97 20.78
N VAL A 61 1.29 -1.49 19.57
CA VAL A 61 1.54 -2.30 18.38
C VAL A 61 2.98 -2.82 18.36
N LYS A 62 3.15 -4.12 18.18
CA LYS A 62 4.47 -4.76 18.03
C LYS A 62 4.69 -5.29 16.62
N MET A 63 3.64 -5.88 16.03
CA MET A 63 3.74 -6.46 14.71
C MET A 63 2.44 -6.28 13.91
N VAL A 64 2.59 -5.98 12.62
CA VAL A 64 1.51 -5.99 11.63
C VAL A 64 1.83 -7.04 10.57
N GLN A 65 0.88 -7.93 10.30
CA GLN A 65 1.01 -8.95 9.25
C GLN A 65 -0.10 -8.80 8.25
N VAL A 66 0.22 -8.81 6.95
CA VAL A 66 -0.78 -8.69 5.89
C VAL A 66 -0.53 -9.74 4.81
N ASN A 67 -1.55 -10.53 4.53
CA ASN A 67 -1.54 -11.49 3.43
C ASN A 67 -2.60 -11.08 2.40
N LEU A 68 -2.20 -10.87 1.17
CA LEU A 68 -3.10 -10.58 0.05
C LEU A 68 -2.72 -11.44 -1.16
N GLY A 69 -3.62 -12.33 -1.54
CA GLY A 69 -3.45 -13.15 -2.74
C GLY A 69 -4.68 -13.09 -3.64
N SER A 70 -4.45 -12.88 -4.91
CA SER A 70 -5.49 -12.85 -5.94
C SER A 70 -5.00 -13.61 -7.16
N CYS A 71 -5.30 -14.91 -7.22
CA CYS A 71 -4.98 -15.70 -8.39
C CYS A 71 -5.72 -15.15 -9.60
N LYS A 72 -4.97 -14.70 -10.59
CA LYS A 72 -5.47 -14.18 -11.86
C LYS A 72 -5.01 -15.10 -12.99
N GLU A 73 -5.90 -15.32 -13.97
CA GLU A 73 -5.52 -15.95 -15.21
C GLU A 73 -4.48 -15.08 -15.95
N TYR A 74 -3.37 -15.69 -16.32
CA TYR A 74 -2.27 -14.97 -16.95
C TYR A 74 -2.60 -14.62 -18.40
N ASP A 75 -2.67 -13.34 -18.68
CA ASP A 75 -2.83 -12.78 -20.02
C ASP A 75 -1.97 -11.52 -20.15
N VAL A 76 -0.96 -11.57 -21.00
CA VAL A 76 -0.03 -10.45 -21.25
C VAL A 76 -0.71 -9.16 -21.73
N LYS A 77 -1.92 -9.26 -22.28
CA LYS A 77 -2.72 -8.11 -22.71
C LYS A 77 -3.48 -7.45 -21.57
N ASN A 78 -3.61 -8.15 -20.46
CA ASN A 78 -4.31 -7.61 -19.30
C ASN A 78 -3.40 -6.63 -18.54
N ARG A 79 -3.96 -5.49 -18.11
CA ARG A 79 -3.24 -4.45 -17.35
C ARG A 79 -2.47 -4.97 -16.15
N PHE A 80 -2.96 -6.02 -15.50
CA PHE A 80 -2.32 -6.59 -14.31
C PHE A 80 -0.92 -7.15 -14.58
N PHE A 81 -0.65 -7.53 -15.83
CA PHE A 81 0.62 -8.12 -16.24
C PHE A 81 1.45 -7.18 -17.13
N SER A 82 0.98 -5.94 -17.36
CA SER A 82 1.67 -4.96 -18.18
C SER A 82 2.48 -3.99 -17.34
N LYS A 83 3.78 -3.90 -17.59
CA LYS A 83 4.67 -2.92 -16.95
C LYS A 83 4.29 -1.48 -17.30
N GLU A 84 3.89 -1.25 -18.55
CA GLU A 84 3.48 0.07 -19.05
C GLU A 84 2.20 0.56 -18.37
N LEU A 85 1.32 -0.36 -17.96
CA LEU A 85 0.07 -0.06 -17.27
C LEU A 85 0.16 -0.20 -15.74
N ALA A 86 1.41 -0.17 -15.21
CA ALA A 86 1.66 -0.26 -13.77
C ALA A 86 1.08 -1.55 -13.13
N GLY A 87 1.22 -2.69 -13.84
CA GLY A 87 0.83 -4.01 -13.33
C GLY A 87 1.75 -4.51 -12.22
N GLY A 88 1.48 -5.72 -11.76
CA GLY A 88 2.22 -6.38 -10.69
C GLY A 88 1.50 -6.42 -9.35
N ALA A 89 1.90 -7.35 -8.50
CA ALA A 89 1.29 -7.56 -7.19
C ALA A 89 1.47 -6.34 -6.28
N LEU A 90 2.64 -5.72 -6.29
CA LEU A 90 2.93 -4.57 -5.44
C LEU A 90 2.02 -3.36 -5.76
N LEU A 91 1.90 -2.98 -7.02
CA LEU A 91 1.10 -1.81 -7.41
C LEU A 91 -0.41 -2.10 -7.41
N ASP A 92 -0.85 -3.33 -7.70
CA ASP A 92 -2.29 -3.63 -7.72
C ASP A 92 -2.85 -3.94 -6.32
N ILE A 93 -2.19 -4.80 -5.55
CA ILE A 93 -2.68 -5.24 -4.23
C ILE A 93 -1.79 -4.81 -3.07
N GLY A 94 -0.50 -4.63 -3.29
CA GLY A 94 0.45 -4.24 -2.24
C GLY A 94 0.18 -2.85 -1.67
N VAL A 95 -0.40 -1.95 -2.45
CA VAL A 95 -0.83 -0.63 -1.97
C VAL A 95 -1.81 -0.73 -0.79
N TYR A 96 -2.69 -1.75 -0.75
CA TYR A 96 -3.57 -1.98 0.40
C TYR A 96 -2.80 -2.49 1.61
N ALA A 97 -1.85 -3.43 1.40
CA ALA A 97 -1.04 -4.00 2.47
C ALA A 97 -0.14 -2.95 3.12
N THR A 98 0.56 -2.16 2.30
CA THR A 98 1.44 -1.08 2.77
C THR A 98 0.67 0.03 3.47
N SER A 99 -0.50 0.40 2.93
CA SER A 99 -1.39 1.39 3.58
C SER A 99 -1.91 0.88 4.91
N PHE A 100 -2.32 -0.40 5.01
CA PHE A 100 -2.75 -1.00 6.27
C PHE A 100 -1.62 -0.99 7.30
N ALA A 101 -0.44 -1.49 6.94
CA ALA A 101 0.71 -1.51 7.83
C ALA A 101 1.06 -0.08 8.31
N ARG A 102 1.21 0.86 7.36
CA ARG A 102 1.55 2.23 7.68
C ARG A 102 0.49 2.94 8.50
N TYR A 103 -0.78 2.63 8.31
CA TYR A 103 -1.88 3.23 9.06
C TYR A 103 -1.82 2.90 10.55
N PHE A 104 -1.43 1.68 10.91
CA PHE A 104 -1.38 1.23 12.30
C PHE A 104 0.01 1.37 12.95
N MET A 105 1.07 1.45 12.18
CA MET A 105 2.40 1.77 12.71
C MET A 105 2.47 3.23 13.20
N LYS A 106 3.16 3.44 14.33
CA LYS A 106 3.34 4.74 14.99
C LYS A 106 4.16 5.70 14.14
N SER A 107 5.29 5.26 13.63
CA SER A 107 6.18 6.06 12.79
C SER A 107 6.43 5.44 11.42
N LYS A 108 7.07 6.21 10.53
CA LYS A 108 7.46 5.76 9.20
C LYS A 108 8.57 4.70 9.32
N PRO A 109 8.49 3.59 8.58
CA PRO A 109 9.58 2.62 8.49
C PRO A 109 10.87 3.24 7.96
N ASP A 110 11.99 2.87 8.57
CA ASP A 110 13.35 3.22 8.15
C ASP A 110 14.14 2.01 7.67
N VAL A 111 13.67 0.79 7.94
CA VAL A 111 14.20 -0.46 7.38
C VAL A 111 13.16 -1.09 6.46
N VAL A 112 13.59 -1.41 5.24
CA VAL A 112 12.79 -2.10 4.23
C VAL A 112 13.61 -3.23 3.64
N LEU A 113 13.14 -4.47 3.79
CA LEU A 113 13.70 -5.65 3.14
C LEU A 113 12.62 -6.26 2.24
N THR A 114 13.00 -6.67 1.04
CA THR A 114 12.04 -7.24 0.09
C THR A 114 12.69 -8.25 -0.83
N THR A 115 11.88 -9.19 -1.29
CA THR A 115 12.20 -10.11 -2.38
C THR A 115 10.97 -10.28 -3.27
N ALA A 116 11.18 -10.62 -4.53
CA ALA A 116 10.07 -10.82 -5.46
C ALA A 116 10.41 -11.85 -6.53
N ASN A 117 9.38 -12.56 -6.99
CA ASN A 117 9.39 -13.27 -8.26
C ASN A 117 8.65 -12.45 -9.31
N TYR A 118 8.99 -12.62 -10.58
CA TYR A 118 8.48 -11.79 -11.66
C TYR A 118 7.83 -12.64 -12.75
N PHE A 119 6.81 -12.08 -13.39
CA PHE A 119 6.31 -12.56 -14.67
C PHE A 119 7.30 -12.24 -15.80
N GLU A 120 7.15 -12.90 -16.93
CA GLU A 120 7.94 -12.64 -18.16
C GLU A 120 7.88 -11.16 -18.60
N THR A 121 6.78 -10.48 -18.28
CA THR A 121 6.56 -9.06 -18.57
C THR A 121 7.35 -8.12 -17.66
N GLY A 122 8.06 -8.66 -16.67
CA GLY A 122 8.90 -7.90 -15.75
C GLY A 122 8.15 -7.19 -14.62
N VAL A 123 6.84 -7.47 -14.43
CA VAL A 123 6.11 -7.06 -13.25
C VAL A 123 6.16 -8.15 -12.17
N ASP A 124 6.10 -7.77 -10.91
CA ASP A 124 6.15 -8.72 -9.82
C ASP A 124 4.87 -9.58 -9.75
N GLU A 125 5.07 -10.90 -9.66
CA GLU A 125 3.98 -11.86 -9.47
C GLU A 125 3.72 -12.16 -8.00
N THR A 126 4.80 -12.18 -7.22
CA THR A 126 4.80 -12.45 -5.78
C THR A 126 5.87 -11.59 -5.15
N SER A 127 5.52 -10.91 -4.07
CA SER A 127 6.44 -10.04 -3.33
C SER A 127 6.29 -10.26 -1.83
N GLU A 128 7.43 -10.38 -1.14
CA GLU A 128 7.52 -10.39 0.31
C GLU A 128 8.19 -9.11 0.78
N ILE A 129 7.62 -8.48 1.78
CA ILE A 129 8.09 -7.19 2.30
C ILE A 129 8.17 -7.25 3.82
N LEU A 130 9.30 -6.88 4.37
CA LEU A 130 9.50 -6.67 5.80
C LEU A 130 9.84 -5.21 6.04
N LEU A 131 9.12 -4.59 6.96
CA LEU A 131 9.35 -3.23 7.40
C LEU A 131 9.67 -3.23 8.90
N LYS A 132 10.52 -2.27 9.31
CA LYS A 132 10.74 -1.93 10.72
C LYS A 132 10.81 -0.42 10.85
N ASN A 133 10.31 0.11 11.97
CA ASN A 133 10.41 1.53 12.29
C ASN A 133 11.30 1.78 13.51
N PRO A 134 11.70 3.05 13.79
CA PRO A 134 12.51 3.39 14.96
C PRO A 134 11.86 3.07 16.33
N ASP A 135 10.53 2.97 16.38
CA ASP A 135 9.78 2.59 17.59
C ASP A 135 9.82 1.08 17.87
N GLY A 136 10.49 0.29 17.01
CA GLY A 136 10.64 -1.15 17.16
C GLY A 136 9.46 -1.98 16.65
N GLU A 137 8.48 -1.35 16.04
CA GLU A 137 7.36 -2.05 15.40
C GLU A 137 7.82 -2.65 14.07
N MET A 138 7.28 -3.82 13.74
CA MET A 138 7.58 -4.52 12.49
C MET A 138 6.33 -4.77 11.69
N ALA A 139 6.47 -4.82 10.36
CA ALA A 139 5.40 -5.30 9.49
C ALA A 139 5.93 -6.33 8.48
N VAL A 140 5.14 -7.36 8.22
CA VAL A 140 5.42 -8.40 7.23
C VAL A 140 4.24 -8.50 6.28
N MET A 141 4.52 -8.46 4.98
CA MET A 141 3.49 -8.50 3.95
C MET A 141 3.83 -9.55 2.92
N ALA A 142 2.87 -10.43 2.63
CA ALA A 142 2.93 -11.45 1.60
C ALA A 142 1.91 -11.14 0.50
N LEU A 143 2.38 -10.90 -0.71
CA LEU A 143 1.58 -10.51 -1.87
C LEU A 143 1.74 -11.52 -2.98
N THR A 144 0.68 -11.97 -3.61
CA THR A 144 0.80 -12.84 -4.80
C THR A 144 -0.40 -12.71 -5.74
N MET A 145 -0.10 -12.74 -7.03
CA MET A 145 -1.09 -12.87 -8.12
C MET A 145 -1.18 -14.29 -8.66
N ARG A 146 -0.40 -15.24 -8.12
CA ARG A 146 -0.33 -16.65 -8.54
C ARG A 146 -1.13 -17.61 -7.67
N ALA A 147 -1.50 -17.17 -6.47
CA ALA A 147 -2.23 -18.02 -5.53
C ALA A 147 -3.34 -17.23 -4.82
N LYS A 148 -4.39 -17.93 -4.42
CA LYS A 148 -5.37 -17.39 -3.47
C LYS A 148 -4.76 -17.45 -2.08
N GLN A 149 -4.77 -16.32 -1.38
CA GLN A 149 -4.48 -16.24 0.04
C GLN A 149 -5.66 -15.61 0.79
N PRO A 150 -5.81 -15.86 2.09
CA PRO A 150 -6.73 -15.09 2.90
C PRO A 150 -6.40 -13.60 2.80
N LYS A 151 -7.40 -12.78 2.47
CA LYS A 151 -7.25 -11.31 2.56
C LYS A 151 -7.34 -10.93 4.02
N ARG A 152 -6.20 -10.90 4.71
CA ARG A 152 -6.13 -10.74 6.16
C ARG A 152 -5.04 -9.75 6.55
N GLY A 153 -5.40 -8.80 7.44
CA GLY A 153 -4.47 -8.04 8.24
C GLY A 153 -4.58 -8.46 9.70
N THR A 154 -3.46 -8.65 10.37
CA THR A 154 -3.37 -8.97 11.81
C THR A 154 -2.48 -7.94 12.47
N ILE A 155 -2.91 -7.43 13.62
CA ILE A 155 -2.12 -6.52 14.47
C ILE A 155 -1.91 -7.24 15.80
N SER A 156 -0.65 -7.31 16.23
CA SER A 156 -0.23 -7.90 17.51
C SER A 156 0.32 -6.81 18.44
N PHE A 157 -0.04 -6.93 19.71
CA PHE A 157 0.24 -5.95 20.78
C PHE A 157 1.18 -6.50 21.83
#